data_9f3aa3695978c923da2e17f185ce4efd
#
_entry.id   9f3aa3695978c923da2e17f185ce4efd
#
_cell.length_a   1.000
_cell.length_b   1.000
_cell.length_c   1.000
_cell.angle_alpha   90.00
_cell.angle_beta   90.00
_cell.angle_gamma   90.00
#
_symmetry.space_group_name_H-M   'P 1'
#
loop_
_entity.id
_entity.type
_entity.pdbx_description
1 polymer ?
#
loop_
_entity_poly.entity_id
_entity_poly.type
_entity_poly.pdbx_seq_one_letter_code
_entity_poly.pdbx_strand_id
1 'polypeptide(L)'
;NAPFGETGHKYRLTVTTNGETFEATSTLGRQVAVDSIMFHYEPKDFIIKEPHYKAEFLATDPVGLGDVYWIKAWKNDQFLGRPGEMNIAVDGGFTESQAVDGQAFMLPIRLDLINPLDKVPDKQNEFLPPYLPGDKVYVEIHSIDRQAFDFLWAVYYHANHPGGLTELFTIPLANAPTNIKNTQNSTTQNSTTQKSTTKVAGFFNVAAVGAKAQVLTPEIARQARQK
;
A
#
# COMPACT_ATOMS: atom_id res chain seq x y z
N ASN A 1 20.79 2.35 -19.08
CA ASN A 1 20.37 3.45 -18.21
C ASN A 1 20.73 3.04 -16.77
N ALA A 2 21.46 3.88 -16.06
CA ALA A 2 21.69 3.66 -14.64
C ALA A 2 20.35 3.71 -13.90
N PRO A 3 20.14 2.90 -12.83
CA PRO A 3 18.95 2.99 -12.03
C PRO A 3 18.82 4.41 -11.45
N PHE A 4 17.60 4.94 -11.43
CA PHE A 4 17.35 6.30 -10.94
C PHE A 4 17.61 6.44 -9.43
N GLY A 5 17.53 5.34 -8.67
CA GLY A 5 17.66 5.35 -7.22
C GLY A 5 18.68 4.33 -6.71
N GLU A 6 19.20 4.59 -5.54
CA GLU A 6 20.13 3.71 -4.81
C GLU A 6 19.56 3.42 -3.43
N THR A 7 19.43 2.12 -3.09
CA THR A 7 18.88 1.64 -1.81
C THR A 7 19.64 2.23 -0.63
N GLY A 8 18.93 2.68 0.38
CA GLY A 8 19.47 3.32 1.58
C GLY A 8 19.77 4.82 1.40
N HIS A 9 19.75 5.34 0.18
CA HIS A 9 19.94 6.76 -0.04
C HIS A 9 18.71 7.57 0.35
N LYS A 10 18.98 8.75 0.92
CA LYS A 10 17.97 9.72 1.32
C LYS A 10 17.77 10.76 0.22
N TYR A 11 16.52 10.91 -0.20
CA TYR A 11 16.09 11.88 -1.19
C TYR A 11 15.40 13.05 -0.51
N ARG A 12 15.68 14.26 -0.99
CA ARG A 12 15.07 15.50 -0.50
C ARG A 12 14.19 16.11 -1.58
N LEU A 13 12.97 16.46 -1.21
CA LEU A 13 12.10 17.33 -1.97
C LEU A 13 12.15 18.72 -1.38
N THR A 14 12.30 19.76 -2.22
CA THR A 14 12.15 21.16 -1.84
C THR A 14 11.12 21.80 -2.75
N VAL A 15 10.11 22.43 -2.17
CA VAL A 15 9.04 23.14 -2.89
C VAL A 15 8.93 24.55 -2.38
N THR A 16 9.01 25.53 -3.28
CA THR A 16 8.78 26.94 -2.95
C THR A 16 7.49 27.42 -3.60
N THR A 17 6.58 27.93 -2.80
CA THR A 17 5.30 28.45 -3.24
C THR A 17 4.86 29.62 -2.34
N ASN A 18 4.30 30.69 -2.92
CA ASN A 18 3.84 31.88 -2.20
C ASN A 18 4.89 32.49 -1.25
N GLY A 19 6.16 32.45 -1.62
CA GLY A 19 7.27 32.96 -0.80
C GLY A 19 7.65 32.07 0.39
N GLU A 20 7.03 30.92 0.57
CA GLU A 20 7.37 29.92 1.58
C GLU A 20 8.09 28.74 0.96
N THR A 21 9.02 28.14 1.70
CA THR A 21 9.77 26.95 1.27
C THR A 21 9.48 25.78 2.19
N PHE A 22 9.13 24.66 1.58
CA PHE A 22 8.81 23.41 2.23
C PHE A 22 9.83 22.34 1.85
N GLU A 23 10.24 21.54 2.82
CA GLU A 23 11.15 20.42 2.60
C GLU A 23 10.59 19.13 3.17
N ALA A 24 10.90 18.04 2.48
CA ALA A 24 10.62 16.68 2.93
C ALA A 24 11.79 15.77 2.56
N THR A 25 11.95 14.69 3.31
CA THR A 25 12.93 13.66 3.01
C THR A 25 12.28 12.28 3.07
N SER A 26 12.77 11.38 2.22
CA SER A 26 12.39 9.97 2.23
C SER A 26 13.60 9.11 1.87
N THR A 27 13.69 7.93 2.46
CA THR A 27 14.78 6.98 2.22
C THR A 27 14.30 5.85 1.32
N LEU A 28 15.06 5.53 0.27
CA LEU A 28 14.73 4.44 -0.64
C LEU A 28 14.96 3.09 0.04
N GLY A 29 13.91 2.31 0.19
CA GLY A 29 13.93 0.97 0.77
C GLY A 29 14.55 -0.08 -0.15
N ARG A 30 14.68 -1.32 0.35
CA ARG A 30 15.16 -2.48 -0.42
C ARG A 30 14.08 -2.94 -1.40
N GLN A 31 14.43 -3.16 -2.66
CA GLN A 31 13.48 -3.66 -3.65
C GLN A 31 13.10 -5.10 -3.38
N VAL A 32 11.80 -5.39 -3.38
CA VAL A 32 11.25 -6.75 -3.34
C VAL A 32 10.62 -7.09 -4.69
N ALA A 33 11.01 -8.22 -5.25
CA ALA A 33 10.42 -8.71 -6.50
C ALA A 33 9.08 -9.39 -6.24
N VAL A 34 8.16 -9.28 -7.17
CA VAL A 34 7.00 -10.18 -7.26
C VAL A 34 7.46 -11.43 -8.01
N ASP A 35 7.66 -12.54 -7.30
CA ASP A 35 8.22 -13.78 -7.86
C ASP A 35 7.26 -14.41 -8.87
N SER A 36 6.00 -14.55 -8.49
CA SER A 36 4.95 -15.09 -9.36
C SER A 36 3.57 -14.58 -8.99
N ILE A 37 2.62 -14.72 -9.93
CA ILE A 37 1.19 -14.57 -9.69
C ILE A 37 0.53 -15.88 -10.09
N MET A 38 -0.25 -16.45 -9.21
CA MET A 38 -0.98 -17.70 -9.40
C MET A 38 -2.48 -17.46 -9.34
N PHE A 39 -3.25 -18.39 -9.90
CA PHE A 39 -4.71 -18.39 -9.82
C PHE A 39 -5.19 -19.66 -9.16
N HIS A 40 -6.16 -19.52 -8.28
CA HIS A 40 -6.85 -20.60 -7.59
C HIS A 40 -8.30 -20.66 -8.08
N TYR A 41 -8.78 -21.87 -8.39
CA TYR A 41 -10.15 -22.06 -8.81
C TYR A 41 -11.06 -22.26 -7.59
N GLU A 42 -12.09 -21.44 -7.51
CA GLU A 42 -13.15 -21.56 -6.51
C GLU A 42 -14.44 -21.98 -7.20
N PRO A 43 -14.96 -23.20 -6.93
CA PRO A 43 -16.19 -23.67 -7.55
C PRO A 43 -17.40 -22.84 -7.12
N LYS A 44 -17.41 -22.39 -5.91
CA LYS A 44 -18.34 -21.41 -5.30
C LYS A 44 -17.80 -21.02 -3.92
N ASP A 45 -18.16 -19.85 -3.45
CA ASP A 45 -17.91 -19.43 -2.07
C ASP A 45 -19.21 -18.93 -1.41
N PHE A 46 -19.08 -18.32 -0.23
CA PHE A 46 -20.23 -17.81 0.51
C PHE A 46 -20.91 -16.62 -0.21
N ILE A 47 -20.13 -15.80 -0.87
CA ILE A 47 -20.58 -14.58 -1.56
C ILE A 47 -20.98 -14.91 -3.00
N ILE A 48 -20.12 -15.64 -3.73
CA ILE A 48 -20.29 -15.94 -5.15
C ILE A 48 -20.67 -17.38 -5.34
N LYS A 49 -21.81 -17.58 -5.98
CA LYS A 49 -22.37 -18.91 -6.23
C LYS A 49 -21.88 -19.51 -7.56
N GLU A 50 -21.27 -18.69 -8.40
CA GLU A 50 -20.72 -19.11 -9.69
C GLU A 50 -19.23 -19.46 -9.58
N PRO A 51 -18.74 -20.41 -10.41
CA PRO A 51 -17.32 -20.72 -10.45
C PRO A 51 -16.50 -19.51 -10.86
N HIS A 52 -15.44 -19.25 -10.12
CA HIS A 52 -14.56 -18.10 -10.36
C HIS A 52 -13.10 -18.40 -10.00
N TYR A 53 -12.22 -17.43 -10.16
CA TYR A 53 -10.81 -17.54 -9.80
C TYR A 53 -10.41 -16.42 -8.85
N LYS A 54 -9.54 -16.76 -7.91
CA LYS A 54 -8.82 -15.83 -7.04
C LYS A 54 -7.36 -15.78 -7.46
N ALA A 55 -6.75 -14.61 -7.41
CA ALA A 55 -5.32 -14.44 -7.66
C ALA A 55 -4.54 -14.41 -6.34
N GLU A 56 -3.32 -14.93 -6.37
CA GLU A 56 -2.35 -14.85 -5.29
C GLU A 56 -1.00 -14.45 -5.87
N PHE A 57 -0.32 -13.48 -5.25
CA PHE A 57 1.08 -13.20 -5.60
C PHE A 57 2.02 -13.89 -4.61
N LEU A 58 3.20 -14.26 -5.09
CA LEU A 58 4.30 -14.73 -4.25
C LEU A 58 5.42 -13.69 -4.27
N ALA A 59 5.90 -13.37 -3.09
CA ALA A 59 7.09 -12.55 -2.86
C ALA A 59 7.70 -12.95 -1.52
N THR A 60 9.02 -12.78 -1.40
CA THR A 60 9.79 -13.08 -0.19
C THR A 60 10.40 -11.79 0.34
N ASP A 61 10.21 -11.56 1.63
CA ASP A 61 10.83 -10.45 2.34
C ASP A 61 12.34 -10.66 2.44
N PRO A 62 13.19 -9.66 2.19
CA PRO A 62 14.63 -9.78 2.39
C PRO A 62 14.98 -9.91 3.88
N VAL A 63 15.93 -10.77 4.23
CA VAL A 63 16.40 -10.92 5.61
C VAL A 63 16.91 -9.58 6.19
N GLY A 64 16.44 -9.23 7.39
CA GLY A 64 16.78 -8.01 8.12
C GLY A 64 15.54 -7.15 8.42
N LEU A 65 15.20 -7.07 9.69
CA LEU A 65 14.00 -6.39 10.21
C LEU A 65 13.86 -4.92 9.81
N GLY A 66 12.62 -4.50 9.68
CA GLY A 66 12.24 -3.09 9.55
C GLY A 66 11.84 -2.65 8.15
N ASP A 67 11.73 -3.57 7.20
CA ASP A 67 11.19 -3.26 5.89
C ASP A 67 9.68 -3.02 5.98
N VAL A 68 9.21 -2.04 5.25
CA VAL A 68 7.79 -1.71 5.19
C VAL A 68 7.34 -1.54 3.74
N TYR A 69 6.13 -2.02 3.47
CA TYR A 69 5.64 -2.15 2.12
C TYR A 69 4.23 -1.59 1.95
N TRP A 70 3.98 -1.05 0.77
CA TRP A 70 2.65 -0.77 0.25
C TRP A 70 2.44 -1.59 -1.00
N ILE A 71 1.55 -2.57 -0.94
CA ILE A 71 1.19 -3.45 -2.05
C ILE A 71 0.01 -2.84 -2.80
N LYS A 72 0.13 -2.75 -4.12
CA LYS A 72 -0.90 -2.25 -5.01
C LYS A 72 -1.24 -3.30 -6.04
N ALA A 73 -2.51 -3.39 -6.40
CA ALA A 73 -2.96 -4.32 -7.42
C ALA A 73 -3.95 -3.67 -8.40
N TRP A 74 -3.98 -4.20 -9.60
CA TRP A 74 -4.90 -3.80 -10.66
C TRP A 74 -5.49 -5.02 -11.34
N LYS A 75 -6.76 -4.95 -11.66
CA LYS A 75 -7.43 -5.86 -12.58
C LYS A 75 -7.73 -5.13 -13.87
N ASN A 76 -7.24 -5.64 -15.02
CA ASN A 76 -7.46 -5.02 -16.35
C ASN A 76 -7.16 -3.51 -16.35
N ASP A 77 -6.03 -3.12 -15.74
CA ASP A 77 -5.58 -1.74 -15.54
C ASP A 77 -6.47 -0.88 -14.61
N GLN A 78 -7.52 -1.45 -14.00
CA GLN A 78 -8.29 -0.80 -12.95
C GLN A 78 -7.65 -1.05 -11.58
N PHE A 79 -7.32 0.03 -10.87
CA PHE A 79 -6.74 -0.04 -9.52
C PHE A 79 -7.74 -0.62 -8.52
N LEU A 80 -7.28 -1.57 -7.70
CA LEU A 80 -8.09 -2.29 -6.73
C LEU A 80 -7.97 -1.72 -5.30
N GLY A 81 -7.47 -0.51 -5.11
CA GLY A 81 -7.26 0.08 -3.79
C GLY A 81 -8.19 1.25 -3.52
N ARG A 82 -8.67 1.34 -2.28
CA ARG A 82 -9.36 2.49 -1.69
C ARG A 82 -8.65 2.89 -0.40
N PRO A 83 -8.84 4.10 0.13
CA PRO A 83 -8.19 4.50 1.38
C PRO A 83 -8.45 3.57 2.57
N GLY A 84 -9.63 2.96 2.64
CA GLY A 84 -9.99 1.96 3.66
C GLY A 84 -9.58 0.52 3.35
N GLU A 85 -8.91 0.28 2.22
CA GLU A 85 -8.54 -1.05 1.72
C GLU A 85 -7.05 -1.11 1.37
N MET A 86 -6.21 -0.41 2.12
CA MET A 86 -4.77 -0.40 1.87
C MET A 86 -4.12 -1.72 2.29
N ASN A 87 -3.35 -2.31 1.38
CA ASN A 87 -2.53 -3.48 1.68
C ASN A 87 -1.12 -3.02 2.04
N ILE A 88 -0.84 -2.93 3.33
CA ILE A 88 0.45 -2.52 3.88
C ILE A 88 1.04 -3.65 4.73
N ALA A 89 2.35 -3.79 4.73
CA ALA A 89 3.04 -4.85 5.43
C ALA A 89 4.30 -4.35 6.16
N VAL A 90 4.68 -5.06 7.22
CA VAL A 90 5.94 -4.90 7.94
C VAL A 90 6.63 -6.26 7.91
N ASP A 91 7.86 -6.34 7.34
CA ASP A 91 8.64 -7.57 7.20
C ASP A 91 7.76 -8.75 6.69
N GLY A 92 6.94 -8.50 5.66
CA GLY A 92 6.03 -9.50 5.10
C GLY A 92 4.80 -9.84 5.95
N GLY A 93 4.66 -9.30 7.17
CA GLY A 93 3.50 -9.44 8.07
C GLY A 93 2.66 -8.17 8.17
N PHE A 94 1.59 -8.21 8.97
CA PHE A 94 0.74 -7.02 9.20
C PHE A 94 1.29 -6.09 10.27
N THR A 95 2.05 -6.61 11.21
CA THR A 95 2.60 -5.88 12.36
C THR A 95 3.99 -6.38 12.68
N GLU A 96 4.78 -5.58 13.39
CA GLU A 96 6.13 -5.94 13.87
C GLU A 96 6.15 -7.20 14.76
N SER A 97 5.04 -7.53 15.42
CA SER A 97 4.94 -8.71 16.29
C SER A 97 4.74 -10.03 15.53
N GLN A 98 4.45 -9.95 14.23
CA GLN A 98 4.19 -11.11 13.37
C GLN A 98 5.47 -11.52 12.61
N ALA A 99 6.56 -11.67 13.29
CA ALA A 99 7.90 -11.93 12.76
C ALA A 99 7.92 -12.92 11.57
N VAL A 100 7.90 -12.39 10.36
CA VAL A 100 8.04 -13.14 9.09
C VAL A 100 9.25 -12.66 8.28
N ASP A 101 10.20 -12.00 8.96
CA ASP A 101 11.43 -11.51 8.37
C ASP A 101 12.15 -12.59 7.56
N GLY A 102 12.54 -12.28 6.35
CA GLY A 102 13.22 -13.19 5.42
C GLY A 102 12.35 -14.33 4.88
N GLN A 103 11.03 -14.25 5.02
CA GLN A 103 10.10 -15.30 4.58
C GLN A 103 9.08 -14.76 3.56
N ALA A 104 8.27 -15.66 3.01
CA ALA A 104 7.19 -15.27 2.14
C ALA A 104 6.17 -14.39 2.88
N PHE A 105 5.67 -13.37 2.21
CA PHE A 105 4.59 -12.54 2.74
C PHE A 105 3.42 -13.42 3.22
N MET A 106 2.77 -13.01 4.32
CA MET A 106 1.63 -13.74 4.88
C MET A 106 0.50 -13.89 3.86
N LEU A 107 -0.20 -15.01 3.93
CA LEU A 107 -1.26 -15.35 2.98
C LEU A 107 -2.33 -14.25 2.80
N PRO A 108 -2.87 -13.61 3.87
CA PRO A 108 -3.85 -12.54 3.67
C PRO A 108 -3.29 -11.37 2.86
N ILE A 109 -2.03 -10.98 3.05
CA ILE A 109 -1.39 -9.92 2.26
C ILE A 109 -1.30 -10.31 0.79
N ARG A 110 -0.97 -11.58 0.52
CA ARG A 110 -0.79 -12.12 -0.84
C ARG A 110 -2.09 -12.35 -1.59
N LEU A 111 -3.19 -12.55 -0.89
CA LEU A 111 -4.45 -13.01 -1.46
C LEU A 111 -5.57 -11.96 -1.36
N ASP A 112 -5.84 -11.46 -0.15
CA ASP A 112 -7.12 -10.79 0.11
C ASP A 112 -7.29 -9.50 -0.70
N LEU A 113 -6.40 -8.53 -0.53
CA LEU A 113 -6.60 -7.20 -1.14
C LEU A 113 -6.25 -7.12 -2.64
N ILE A 114 -5.79 -8.20 -3.24
CA ILE A 114 -5.59 -8.27 -4.69
C ILE A 114 -6.80 -8.87 -5.44
N ASN A 115 -7.79 -9.36 -4.70
CA ASN A 115 -9.00 -9.93 -5.29
C ASN A 115 -10.15 -8.91 -5.28
N PRO A 116 -10.84 -8.71 -6.42
CA PRO A 116 -11.92 -7.73 -6.51
C PRO A 116 -13.08 -7.99 -5.53
N LEU A 117 -13.34 -9.26 -5.24
CA LEU A 117 -14.44 -9.67 -4.37
C LEU A 117 -14.24 -9.40 -2.89
N ASP A 118 -12.98 -9.28 -2.48
CA ASP A 118 -12.61 -8.95 -1.10
C ASP A 118 -12.64 -7.42 -0.87
N LYS A 119 -13.10 -6.66 -1.89
CA LYS A 119 -13.25 -5.21 -1.82
C LYS A 119 -14.61 -4.82 -1.26
N VAL A 120 -14.62 -3.78 -0.44
CA VAL A 120 -15.87 -3.16 0.00
C VAL A 120 -16.65 -2.69 -1.23
N PRO A 121 -17.97 -2.93 -1.32
CA PRO A 121 -18.79 -2.45 -2.43
C PRO A 121 -18.64 -0.96 -2.64
N ASP A 122 -18.77 -0.52 -3.89
CA ASP A 122 -18.86 0.89 -4.18
C ASP A 122 -20.13 1.53 -3.58
N LYS A 123 -20.36 2.82 -3.87
CA LYS A 123 -21.53 3.54 -3.34
C LYS A 123 -22.88 2.94 -3.79
N GLN A 124 -22.90 2.12 -4.82
CA GLN A 124 -24.06 1.39 -5.33
C GLN A 124 -24.17 -0.02 -4.76
N ASN A 125 -23.28 -0.43 -3.85
CA ASN A 125 -23.16 -1.79 -3.33
C ASN A 125 -22.84 -2.84 -4.41
N GLU A 126 -22.16 -2.44 -5.46
CA GLU A 126 -21.68 -3.35 -6.48
C GLU A 126 -20.27 -3.84 -6.19
N PHE A 127 -20.08 -5.14 -6.08
CA PHE A 127 -18.75 -5.74 -6.02
C PHE A 127 -18.14 -5.78 -7.41
N LEU A 128 -16.84 -5.57 -7.50
CA LEU A 128 -16.12 -5.81 -8.75
C LEU A 128 -16.20 -7.30 -9.10
N PRO A 129 -16.37 -7.65 -10.39
CA PRO A 129 -16.46 -9.04 -10.78
C PRO A 129 -15.15 -9.79 -10.49
N PRO A 130 -15.23 -11.11 -10.15
CA PRO A 130 -14.06 -11.94 -9.90
C PRO A 130 -13.20 -12.08 -11.16
N TYR A 131 -12.02 -12.69 -11.02
CA TYR A 131 -11.19 -13.01 -12.17
C TYR A 131 -11.82 -14.10 -13.04
N LEU A 132 -11.81 -13.85 -14.35
CA LEU A 132 -12.26 -14.78 -15.38
C LEU A 132 -11.14 -14.98 -16.42
N PRO A 133 -11.15 -16.08 -17.20
CA PRO A 133 -10.21 -16.26 -18.30
C PRO A 133 -10.20 -15.06 -19.25
N GLY A 134 -9.01 -14.53 -19.49
CA GLY A 134 -8.75 -13.28 -20.23
C GLY A 134 -8.40 -12.08 -19.36
N ASP A 135 -8.75 -12.09 -18.07
CA ASP A 135 -8.39 -11.00 -17.16
C ASP A 135 -6.90 -10.96 -16.86
N LYS A 136 -6.38 -9.75 -16.68
CA LYS A 136 -5.00 -9.45 -16.29
C LYS A 136 -4.96 -8.98 -14.84
N VAL A 137 -4.07 -9.57 -14.06
CA VAL A 137 -3.65 -9.08 -12.74
C VAL A 137 -2.31 -8.39 -12.89
N TYR A 138 -2.14 -7.23 -12.27
CA TYR A 138 -0.87 -6.55 -12.11
C TYR A 138 -0.67 -6.20 -10.65
N VAL A 139 0.50 -6.51 -10.10
CA VAL A 139 0.85 -6.28 -8.70
C VAL A 139 2.14 -5.50 -8.64
N GLU A 140 2.19 -4.48 -7.77
CA GLU A 140 3.38 -3.74 -7.39
C GLU A 140 3.61 -3.85 -5.88
N ILE A 141 4.87 -4.12 -5.49
CA ILE A 141 5.34 -4.01 -4.10
C ILE A 141 6.22 -2.77 -4.04
N HIS A 142 5.75 -1.76 -3.34
CA HIS A 142 6.47 -0.52 -3.08
C HIS A 142 7.16 -0.64 -1.72
N SER A 143 8.49 -0.76 -1.71
CA SER A 143 9.27 -0.63 -0.48
C SER A 143 9.35 0.84 -0.10
N ILE A 144 8.66 1.21 0.96
CA ILE A 144 8.50 2.58 1.44
C ILE A 144 9.35 2.81 2.70
N ASP A 145 9.48 4.04 3.18
CA ASP A 145 10.09 4.27 4.48
C ASP A 145 9.06 4.22 5.63
N ARG A 146 9.55 4.13 6.86
CA ARG A 146 8.69 4.00 8.04
C ARG A 146 7.73 5.18 8.21
N GLN A 147 8.15 6.40 7.88
CA GLN A 147 7.28 7.57 7.99
C GLN A 147 6.14 7.51 6.98
N ALA A 148 6.39 6.97 5.78
CA ALA A 148 5.35 6.73 4.78
C ALA A 148 4.37 5.66 5.26
N PHE A 149 4.86 4.59 5.88
CA PHE A 149 4.01 3.57 6.49
C PHE A 149 3.10 4.17 7.58
N ASP A 150 3.64 4.95 8.51
CA ASP A 150 2.88 5.58 9.59
C ASP A 150 1.80 6.53 9.04
N PHE A 151 2.11 7.25 7.96
CA PHE A 151 1.13 8.08 7.25
C PHE A 151 0.00 7.23 6.66
N LEU A 152 0.33 6.18 5.91
CA LEU A 152 -0.66 5.29 5.28
C LEU A 152 -1.51 4.57 6.33
N TRP A 153 -0.90 4.13 7.42
CA TRP A 153 -1.61 3.51 8.53
C TRP A 153 -2.63 4.48 9.14
N ALA A 154 -2.24 5.74 9.37
CA ALA A 154 -3.16 6.75 9.87
C ALA A 154 -4.32 7.01 8.89
N VAL A 155 -4.05 7.08 7.59
CA VAL A 155 -5.08 7.23 6.55
C VAL A 155 -6.02 6.03 6.55
N TYR A 156 -5.48 4.80 6.60
CA TYR A 156 -6.27 3.57 6.70
C TYR A 156 -7.17 3.58 7.93
N TYR A 157 -6.62 3.93 9.09
CA TYR A 157 -7.38 3.99 10.33
C TYR A 157 -8.52 5.01 10.25
N HIS A 158 -8.25 6.23 9.79
CA HIS A 158 -9.28 7.25 9.64
C HIS A 158 -10.36 6.88 8.62
N ALA A 159 -9.99 6.21 7.54
CA ALA A 159 -10.95 5.78 6.52
C ALA A 159 -11.91 4.69 7.03
N ASN A 160 -11.45 3.86 7.98
CA ASN A 160 -12.24 2.77 8.55
C ASN A 160 -12.96 3.16 9.85
N HIS A 161 -12.65 4.33 10.42
CA HIS A 161 -13.27 4.86 11.63
C HIS A 161 -13.87 6.26 11.33
N PRO A 162 -15.00 6.33 10.62
CA PRO A 162 -15.55 7.60 10.13
C PRO A 162 -16.21 8.44 11.24
N GLY A 163 -16.16 8.02 12.50
CA GLY A 163 -16.82 8.66 13.64
C GLY A 163 -18.16 8.02 13.97
N GLY A 164 -18.56 8.14 15.22
CA GLY A 164 -19.84 7.63 15.72
C GLY A 164 -19.85 7.41 17.23
N LEU A 165 -20.99 7.00 17.77
CA LEU A 165 -21.12 6.76 19.21
C LEU A 165 -20.19 5.67 19.74
N THR A 166 -19.85 4.70 18.91
CA THR A 166 -18.91 3.62 19.27
C THR A 166 -17.46 4.10 19.39
N GLU A 167 -17.14 5.26 18.82
CA GLU A 167 -15.78 5.81 18.82
C GLU A 167 -15.55 6.83 19.95
N LEU A 168 -16.56 7.15 20.74
CA LEU A 168 -16.42 8.03 21.92
C LEU A 168 -15.41 7.51 22.94
N PHE A 169 -15.10 6.23 22.89
CA PHE A 169 -14.16 5.56 23.80
C PHE A 169 -12.81 5.22 23.11
N THR A 170 -12.63 5.56 21.85
CA THR A 170 -11.36 5.39 21.16
C THR A 170 -10.52 6.65 21.26
N ILE A 171 -9.22 6.50 21.32
CA ILE A 171 -8.30 7.65 21.30
C ILE A 171 -8.39 8.29 19.92
N PRO A 172 -8.84 9.56 19.80
CA PRO A 172 -8.88 10.21 18.51
C PRO A 172 -7.45 10.31 17.96
N LEU A 173 -7.21 9.71 16.80
CA LEU A 173 -5.97 9.95 16.10
C LEU A 173 -5.91 11.42 15.66
N ALA A 174 -4.80 12.05 15.98
CA ALA A 174 -4.44 13.33 15.36
C ALA A 174 -4.40 13.18 13.84
N ASN A 175 -4.38 14.28 13.10
CA ASN A 175 -4.21 14.27 11.65
C ASN A 175 -3.06 13.33 11.23
N ALA A 176 -3.22 12.66 10.08
CA ALA A 176 -2.16 11.82 9.54
C ALA A 176 -0.82 12.59 9.50
N PRO A 177 0.27 11.98 9.99
CA PRO A 177 1.56 12.67 10.09
C PRO A 177 2.06 13.06 8.71
N THR A 178 2.68 14.24 8.58
CA THR A 178 3.34 14.67 7.35
C THR A 178 4.86 14.75 7.56
N ASN A 179 5.65 14.36 6.58
CA ASN A 179 7.10 14.60 6.58
C ASN A 179 7.49 15.93 5.91
N ILE A 180 6.51 16.69 5.43
CA ILE A 180 6.73 17.99 4.77
C ILE A 180 6.75 19.08 5.83
N LYS A 181 7.87 19.81 5.93
CA LYS A 181 8.11 20.86 6.93
C LYS A 181 8.31 22.19 6.24
N ASN A 182 7.68 23.25 6.77
CA ASN A 182 7.97 24.60 6.36
C ASN A 182 9.31 25.02 6.98
N THR A 183 10.29 25.37 6.15
CA THR A 183 11.66 25.71 6.58
C THR A 183 11.72 27.01 7.36
N GLN A 184 10.78 27.94 7.17
CA GLN A 184 10.70 29.21 7.89
C GLN A 184 10.24 29.04 9.34
N ASN A 185 9.56 27.94 9.68
CA ASN A 185 9.10 27.67 11.04
C ASN A 185 10.18 27.01 11.92
N SER A 186 11.35 26.68 11.38
CA SER A 186 12.41 25.98 12.12
C SER A 186 13.45 26.91 12.77
N THR A 187 13.31 28.22 12.64
CA THR A 187 14.29 29.20 13.20
C THR A 187 13.88 29.70 14.57
N THR A 188 14.62 29.29 15.56
CA THR A 188 14.94 29.89 16.88
C THR A 188 13.82 30.62 17.65
N GLN A 189 13.68 30.25 18.92
CA GLN A 189 12.76 30.78 19.93
C GLN A 189 12.81 32.32 20.19
N ASN A 190 13.57 33.12 19.44
CA ASN A 190 13.77 34.56 19.68
C ASN A 190 13.46 35.48 18.49
N SER A 191 12.77 34.98 17.45
CA SER A 191 12.39 35.83 16.31
C SER A 191 10.89 36.18 16.38
N THR A 192 10.57 37.46 16.40
CA THR A 192 9.25 38.07 16.23
C THR A 192 8.68 37.85 14.80
N THR A 193 9.24 36.94 14.02
CA THR A 193 8.79 36.62 12.68
C THR A 193 7.47 35.86 12.77
N GLN A 194 6.45 36.30 12.06
CA GLN A 194 5.16 35.67 11.98
C GLN A 194 5.33 34.17 11.64
N LYS A 195 4.88 33.33 12.56
CA LYS A 195 4.86 31.87 12.37
C LYS A 195 3.91 31.60 11.21
N SER A 196 4.38 30.99 10.13
CA SER A 196 3.50 30.59 9.04
C SER A 196 2.38 29.71 9.58
N THR A 197 1.15 30.05 9.22
CA THR A 197 -0.07 29.27 9.55
C THR A 197 -0.40 28.28 8.46
N THR A 198 0.39 28.21 7.40
CA THR A 198 0.14 27.31 6.26
C THR A 198 0.23 25.86 6.74
N LYS A 199 -0.92 25.18 6.70
CA LYS A 199 -1.00 23.74 6.98
C LYS A 199 -0.62 22.98 5.73
N VAL A 200 0.27 22.02 5.87
CA VAL A 200 0.65 21.11 4.80
C VAL A 200 -0.13 19.82 4.97
N ALA A 201 -0.77 19.37 3.89
CA ALA A 201 -1.38 18.06 3.81
C ALA A 201 -0.64 17.22 2.76
N GLY A 202 -0.50 15.93 3.04
CA GLY A 202 0.16 14.99 2.14
C GLY A 202 1.51 14.52 2.65
N PHE A 203 2.19 13.74 1.82
CA PHE A 203 3.42 13.04 2.17
C PHE A 203 4.33 12.90 0.95
N PHE A 204 5.62 13.11 1.13
CA PHE A 204 6.64 12.81 0.12
C PHE A 204 7.24 11.44 0.40
N ASN A 205 7.23 10.57 -0.59
CA ASN A 205 7.81 9.25 -0.50
C ASN A 205 8.57 8.88 -1.78
N VAL A 206 9.70 8.21 -1.63
CA VAL A 206 10.40 7.46 -2.67
C VAL A 206 10.31 5.98 -2.35
N ALA A 207 10.08 5.16 -3.37
CA ALA A 207 9.93 3.72 -3.19
C ALA A 207 10.70 2.96 -4.26
N ALA A 208 11.35 1.88 -3.84
CA ALA A 208 11.80 0.85 -4.78
C ALA A 208 10.60 -0.05 -5.11
N VAL A 209 10.36 -0.29 -6.40
CA VAL A 209 9.17 -1.00 -6.85
C VAL A 209 9.55 -2.28 -7.55
N GLY A 210 9.05 -3.41 -7.04
CA GLY A 210 9.01 -4.68 -7.76
C GLY A 210 7.60 -4.90 -8.30
N ALA A 211 7.50 -5.36 -9.55
CA ALA A 211 6.20 -5.49 -10.20
C ALA A 211 6.12 -6.72 -11.09
N LYS A 212 4.91 -7.25 -11.24
CA LYS A 212 4.61 -8.34 -12.16
C LYS A 212 3.17 -8.28 -12.65
N ALA A 213 2.98 -8.73 -13.88
CA ALA A 213 1.66 -8.94 -14.47
C ALA A 213 1.47 -10.42 -14.85
N GLN A 214 0.24 -10.90 -14.75
CA GLN A 214 -0.16 -12.22 -15.22
C GLN A 214 -1.56 -12.17 -15.81
N VAL A 215 -1.71 -12.74 -16.99
CA VAL A 215 -3.02 -12.94 -17.62
C VAL A 215 -3.52 -14.34 -17.25
N LEU A 216 -4.77 -14.45 -16.85
CA LEU A 216 -5.47 -15.73 -16.65
C LEU A 216 -5.82 -16.31 -18.02
N THR A 217 -4.86 -16.98 -18.63
CA THR A 217 -5.10 -17.64 -19.92
C THR A 217 -6.01 -18.87 -19.76
N PRO A 218 -6.69 -19.33 -20.82
CA PRO A 218 -7.48 -20.56 -20.77
C PRO A 218 -6.69 -21.78 -20.28
N GLU A 219 -5.40 -21.83 -20.58
CA GLU A 219 -4.52 -22.90 -20.11
C GLU A 219 -4.27 -22.83 -18.60
N ILE A 220 -3.93 -21.65 -18.07
CA ILE A 220 -3.75 -21.42 -16.62
C ILE A 220 -5.05 -21.73 -15.89
N ALA A 221 -6.19 -21.29 -16.43
CA ALA A 221 -7.51 -21.57 -15.87
C ALA A 221 -7.81 -23.07 -15.79
N ARG A 222 -7.43 -23.83 -16.83
CA ARG A 222 -7.58 -25.30 -16.84
C ARG A 222 -6.68 -25.96 -15.78
N GLN A 223 -5.42 -25.52 -15.67
CA GLN A 223 -4.48 -26.04 -14.66
C GLN A 223 -4.94 -25.74 -13.23
N ALA A 224 -5.46 -24.55 -12.99
CA ALA A 224 -5.98 -24.16 -11.67
C ALA A 224 -7.20 -24.98 -11.22
N ARG A 225 -7.99 -25.53 -12.17
CA ARG A 225 -9.12 -26.43 -11.86
C ARG A 225 -8.70 -27.85 -11.51
N GLN A 226 -7.48 -28.24 -11.79
CA GLN A 226 -6.96 -29.59 -11.56
C GLN A 226 -6.23 -29.76 -10.22
N LYS A 227 -5.99 -28.65 -9.55
CA LYS A 227 -5.39 -28.57 -8.21
C LYS A 227 -6.47 -28.53 -7.13
#